data_638194d7f4c76690865592ac0bcdb792
#
_entry.id   638194d7f4c76690865592ac0bcdb792
#
_cell.length_a   1.000
_cell.length_b   1.000
_cell.length_c   1.000
_cell.angle_alpha   90.00
_cell.angle_beta   90.00
_cell.angle_gamma   90.00
#
_symmetry.space_group_name_H-M   'P 1'
#
loop_
_entity.id
_entity.type
_entity.pdbx_description
1 polymer ?
#
loop_
_entity_poly.entity_id
_entity_poly.type
_entity_poly.pdbx_seq_one_letter_code
_entity_poly.pdbx_strand_id
1 'polypeptide(L)'
;MRLLFDENVPKLVVDHFRHLGIDLKTVNELDLISHPDSEIVGRSNKLRRTLVTRDPGLIKITSYSDATKFGLILIRFKGPVTSQLLETLTD
;
A
#
# COMPACT_ATOMS: atom_id res chain seq x y z
N MET A 1 -8.85 -8.63 5.82
CA MET A 1 -7.57 -7.97 5.54
C MET A 1 -7.75 -6.47 5.60
N ARG A 2 -6.88 -5.79 6.30
CA ARG A 2 -6.91 -4.33 6.46
C ARG A 2 -5.66 -3.75 5.82
N LEU A 3 -5.82 -2.85 4.87
CA LEU A 3 -4.71 -2.33 4.07
C LEU A 3 -4.55 -0.82 4.25
N LEU A 4 -3.30 -0.36 4.13
CA LEU A 4 -2.95 1.05 3.98
C LEU A 4 -2.13 1.20 2.70
N PHE A 5 -2.65 1.97 1.75
CA PHE A 5 -1.99 2.18 0.45
C PHE A 5 -1.12 3.42 0.48
N ASP A 6 0.15 3.25 0.10
CA ASP A 6 1.08 4.36 -0.08
C ASP A 6 0.67 5.24 -1.27
N GLU A 7 1.13 6.49 -1.28
CA GLU A 7 0.75 7.47 -2.30
C GLU A 7 1.15 7.09 -3.73
N ASN A 8 2.16 6.24 -3.89
CA ASN A 8 2.62 5.81 -5.21
C ASN A 8 1.82 4.66 -5.81
N VAL A 9 0.85 4.13 -5.09
CA VAL A 9 -0.07 3.13 -5.65
C VAL A 9 -1.11 3.84 -6.51
N PRO A 10 -1.26 3.46 -7.79
CA PRO A 10 -2.21 4.14 -8.66
C PRO A 10 -3.63 4.08 -8.15
N LYS A 11 -4.36 5.18 -8.37
CA LYS A 11 -5.77 5.27 -7.97
C LYS A 11 -6.61 4.13 -8.53
N LEU A 12 -6.33 3.71 -9.75
CA LEU A 12 -7.06 2.61 -10.38
C LEU A 12 -6.94 1.31 -9.59
N VAL A 13 -5.76 1.03 -9.02
CA VAL A 13 -5.53 -0.13 -8.16
C VAL A 13 -6.31 0.01 -6.86
N VAL A 14 -6.24 1.17 -6.22
CA VAL A 14 -6.96 1.44 -4.98
C VAL A 14 -8.47 1.26 -5.18
N ASP A 15 -9.01 1.86 -6.23
CA ASP A 15 -10.45 1.78 -6.52
C ASP A 15 -10.89 0.34 -6.79
N HIS A 16 -10.06 -0.44 -7.46
CA HIS A 16 -10.34 -1.84 -7.74
C HIS A 16 -10.50 -2.65 -6.45
N PHE A 17 -9.54 -2.52 -5.53
CA PHE A 17 -9.60 -3.24 -4.26
C PHE A 17 -10.74 -2.74 -3.37
N ARG A 18 -11.02 -1.44 -3.42
CA ARG A 18 -12.14 -0.86 -2.68
C ARG A 18 -13.47 -1.43 -3.20
N HIS A 19 -13.58 -1.57 -4.51
CA HIS A 19 -14.76 -2.15 -5.14
C HIS A 19 -14.99 -3.61 -4.74
N LEU A 20 -13.91 -4.34 -4.45
CA LEU A 20 -13.98 -5.72 -3.95
C LEU A 20 -14.41 -5.82 -2.48
N GLY A 21 -14.64 -4.69 -1.81
CA GLY A 21 -15.07 -4.67 -0.42
C GLY A 21 -13.94 -4.82 0.58
N ILE A 22 -12.69 -4.67 0.16
CA ILE A 22 -11.54 -4.77 1.06
C ILE A 22 -11.47 -3.51 1.94
N ASP A 23 -11.26 -3.70 3.24
CA ASP A 23 -11.05 -2.58 4.18
C ASP A 23 -9.69 -1.95 3.91
N LEU A 24 -9.69 -0.75 3.36
CA LEU A 24 -8.46 -0.04 3.03
C LEU A 24 -8.55 1.44 3.38
N LYS A 25 -7.38 2.01 3.63
CA LYS A 25 -7.17 3.46 3.74
C LYS A 25 -6.01 3.83 2.83
N THR A 26 -5.95 5.10 2.45
CA THR A 26 -4.82 5.62 1.67
C THR A 26 -4.10 6.68 2.49
N VAL A 27 -2.81 6.91 2.19
CA VAL A 27 -2.07 7.99 2.82
C VAL A 27 -2.67 9.35 2.50
N ASN A 28 -3.32 9.49 1.34
CA ASN A 28 -4.02 10.71 0.95
C ASN A 28 -5.17 11.01 1.92
N GLU A 29 -5.97 10.00 2.25
CA GLU A 29 -7.09 10.14 3.19
C GLU A 29 -6.63 10.50 4.60
N LEU A 30 -5.41 10.11 4.96
CA LEU A 30 -4.85 10.33 6.28
C LEU A 30 -3.96 11.57 6.36
N ASP A 31 -3.90 12.38 5.29
CA ASP A 31 -3.04 13.56 5.18
C ASP A 31 -1.55 13.25 5.41
N LEU A 32 -1.10 12.11 4.89
CA LEU A 32 0.28 11.66 5.03
C LEU A 32 1.10 11.81 3.75
N ILE A 33 0.57 12.50 2.73
CA ILE A 33 1.31 12.73 1.49
C ILE A 33 2.60 13.48 1.80
N SER A 34 3.71 13.01 1.21
CA SER A 34 5.05 13.57 1.40
C SER A 34 5.61 13.45 2.82
N HIS A 35 4.95 12.71 3.69
CA HIS A 35 5.54 12.40 5.00
C HIS A 35 6.66 11.37 4.84
N PRO A 36 7.66 11.36 5.74
CA PRO A 36 8.72 10.35 5.71
C PRO A 36 8.16 8.94 5.80
N ASP A 37 8.85 8.00 5.15
CA ASP A 37 8.44 6.59 5.13
C ASP A 37 8.29 6.01 6.55
N SER A 38 9.14 6.47 7.48
CA SER A 38 9.05 6.04 8.88
C SER A 38 7.72 6.40 9.53
N GLU A 39 7.15 7.55 9.18
CA GLU A 39 5.84 7.96 9.69
C GLU A 39 4.71 7.15 9.07
N ILE A 40 4.83 6.82 7.79
CA ILE A 40 3.86 5.98 7.09
C ILE A 40 3.86 4.58 7.70
N VAL A 41 5.02 4.01 7.93
CA VAL A 41 5.16 2.70 8.59
C VAL A 41 4.59 2.75 10.00
N GLY A 42 4.90 3.79 10.76
CA GLY A 42 4.36 3.97 12.11
C GLY A 42 2.83 4.04 12.11
N ARG A 43 2.25 4.74 11.14
CA ARG A 43 0.80 4.84 11.04
C ARG A 43 0.16 3.51 10.65
N SER A 44 0.80 2.73 9.76
CA SER A 44 0.29 1.40 9.41
C SER A 44 0.20 0.49 10.63
N ASN A 45 1.22 0.55 11.49
CA ASN A 45 1.24 -0.22 12.73
C ASN A 45 0.15 0.24 13.71
N LYS A 46 0.01 1.54 13.87
CA LYS A 46 -1.00 2.13 14.76
C LYS A 46 -2.41 1.75 14.34
N LEU A 47 -2.66 1.72 13.05
CA LEU A 47 -3.97 1.35 12.50
C LEU A 47 -4.14 -0.16 12.31
N ARG A 48 -3.11 -0.93 12.61
CA ARG A 48 -3.10 -2.40 12.45
C ARG A 48 -3.42 -2.80 11.00
N ARG A 49 -2.75 -2.12 10.05
CA ARG A 49 -2.97 -2.35 8.62
C ARG A 49 -1.70 -2.83 7.95
N THR A 50 -1.87 -3.72 6.97
CA THR A 50 -0.80 -4.13 6.08
C THR A 50 -0.49 -2.98 5.13
N LEU A 51 0.78 -2.58 5.04
CA LEU A 51 1.19 -1.48 4.16
C LEU A 51 1.38 -2.00 2.74
N VAL A 52 0.80 -1.30 1.77
CA VAL A 52 0.90 -1.64 0.35
C VAL A 52 1.59 -0.50 -0.39
N THR A 53 2.66 -0.81 -1.10
CA THR A 53 3.47 0.19 -1.81
C THR A 53 3.99 -0.35 -3.14
N ARG A 54 4.40 0.57 -4.03
CA ARG A 54 5.16 0.25 -5.24
C ARG A 54 6.64 0.61 -5.10
N ASP A 55 7.01 1.25 -4.00
CA ASP A 55 8.36 1.76 -3.81
C ASP A 55 9.26 0.71 -3.15
N PRO A 56 10.25 0.16 -3.87
CA PRO A 56 11.19 -0.79 -3.29
C PRO A 56 12.07 -0.15 -2.21
N GLY A 57 12.22 1.18 -2.19
CA GLY A 57 12.95 1.88 -1.13
C GLY A 57 12.32 1.69 0.24
N LEU A 58 11.01 1.56 0.31
CA LEU A 58 10.30 1.33 1.57
C LEU A 58 10.67 -0.03 2.19
N ILE A 59 10.96 -1.02 1.35
CA ILE A 59 11.41 -2.34 1.82
C ILE A 59 12.73 -2.25 2.58
N LYS A 60 13.66 -1.40 2.13
CA LYS A 60 14.94 -1.24 2.81
C LYS A 60 14.77 -0.74 4.24
N ILE A 61 13.84 0.18 4.44
CA ILE A 61 13.55 0.72 5.78
C ILE A 61 12.95 -0.36 6.66
N THR A 62 12.05 -1.17 6.11
CA THR A 62 11.34 -2.19 6.88
C THR A 62 12.14 -3.46 7.12
N SER A 63 13.20 -3.70 6.33
CA SER A 63 14.03 -4.91 6.48
C SER A 63 15.00 -4.84 7.65
N TYR A 64 15.24 -3.66 8.22
CA TYR A 64 16.18 -3.48 9.32
C TYR A 64 15.54 -3.54 10.71
N SER A 65 14.24 -3.67 10.78
CA SER A 65 13.53 -3.76 12.05
C SER A 65 12.18 -4.42 11.81
N ASP A 66 11.52 -4.86 12.87
CA ASP A 66 10.14 -5.31 12.81
C ASP A 66 9.20 -4.12 12.59
N ALA A 67 9.57 -3.23 11.65
CA ALA A 67 8.92 -1.95 11.45
C ALA A 67 7.47 -2.11 10.99
N THR A 68 7.19 -3.09 10.13
CA THR A 68 5.82 -3.38 9.68
C THR A 68 5.28 -4.60 10.42
N LYS A 69 4.62 -4.35 11.55
CA LYS A 69 4.09 -5.43 12.40
C LYS A 69 2.95 -6.20 11.75
N PHE A 70 2.26 -5.58 10.82
CA PHE A 70 1.09 -6.17 10.15
C PHE A 70 1.35 -6.51 8.69
N GLY A 71 2.61 -6.50 8.28
CA GLY A 71 3.04 -6.92 6.96
C GLY A 71 3.23 -5.79 5.96
N LEU A 72 3.93 -6.13 4.88
CA LEU A 72 4.21 -5.22 3.78
C LEU A 72 3.99 -5.96 2.46
N ILE A 73 3.24 -5.35 1.56
CA ILE A 73 3.02 -5.86 0.22
C ILE A 73 3.66 -4.90 -0.77
N LEU A 74 4.57 -5.41 -1.60
CA LEU A 74 5.14 -4.65 -2.70
C LEU A 74 4.41 -5.04 -3.98
N ILE A 75 3.76 -4.07 -4.62
CA ILE A 75 3.11 -4.27 -5.89
C ILE A 75 4.09 -3.96 -7.02
N ARG A 76 4.30 -4.92 -7.92
CA ARG A 76 5.11 -4.73 -9.12
C ARG A 76 4.33 -5.17 -10.33
N PHE A 77 4.36 -4.34 -11.37
CA PHE A 77 3.84 -4.71 -12.68
C PHE A 77 4.58 -3.92 -13.76
N LYS A 78 4.60 -4.47 -14.97
CA LYS A 78 5.23 -3.82 -16.12
C LYS A 78 4.16 -3.07 -16.89
N GLY A 79 4.50 -1.87 -17.35
CA GLY A 79 3.62 -1.06 -18.17
C GLY A 79 2.49 -0.38 -17.39
N PRO A 80 1.52 0.22 -18.08
CA PRO A 80 0.44 0.95 -17.46
C PRO A 80 -0.54 0.01 -16.76
N VAL A 81 -1.17 0.52 -15.70
CA VAL A 81 -2.25 -0.20 -15.01
C VAL A 81 -3.49 -0.15 -15.90
N THR A 82 -4.03 -1.31 -16.20
CA THR A 82 -5.25 -1.47 -16.98
C THR A 82 -6.25 -2.32 -16.21
N SER A 83 -7.51 -2.28 -16.61
CA SER A 83 -8.52 -3.14 -16.02
C SER A 83 -8.18 -4.61 -16.18
N GLN A 84 -7.60 -4.99 -17.32
CA GLN A 84 -7.17 -6.36 -17.57
C GLN A 84 -6.07 -6.79 -16.61
N LEU A 85 -5.10 -5.91 -16.34
CA LEU A 85 -4.05 -6.19 -15.36
C LEU A 85 -4.63 -6.39 -13.97
N LEU A 86 -5.60 -5.57 -13.57
CA LEU A 86 -6.25 -5.67 -12.27
C LEU A 86 -7.02 -6.98 -12.12
N GLU A 87 -7.68 -7.44 -13.16
CA GLU A 87 -8.35 -8.74 -13.15
C GLU A 87 -7.34 -9.86 -12.90
N THR A 88 -6.17 -9.77 -13.52
CA THR A 88 -5.09 -10.74 -13.31
C THR A 88 -4.61 -10.77 -11.86
N LEU A 89 -4.53 -9.59 -11.22
CA LEU A 89 -4.06 -9.48 -9.84
C LEU A 89 -5.06 -10.06 -8.83
N THR A 90 -6.33 -10.16 -9.19
CA THR A 90 -7.37 -10.64 -8.28
C THR A 90 -7.70 -12.12 -8.45
N ASP A 91 -7.18 -12.72 -9.47
CA ASP A 91 -7.32 -14.15 -9.69
C ASP A 91 -6.27 -14.92 -8.86
#